data_711a9295ac265c0a5efeb5ca6fef9087
#
_entry.id   711a9295ac265c0a5efeb5ca6fef9087
#
_cell.length_a   1.000
_cell.length_b   1.000
_cell.length_c   1.000
_cell.angle_alpha   90.00
_cell.angle_beta   90.00
_cell.angle_gamma   90.00
#
_symmetry.space_group_name_H-M   'P 1'
#
loop_
_entity.id
_entity.type
_entity.pdbx_description
1 polymer ?
#
loop_
_entity_poly.entity_id
_entity_poly.type
_entity_poly.pdbx_seq_one_letter_code
_entity_poly.pdbx_strand_id
1 'polypeptide(L)'
;MNTSVTKFLSEIKVLDFTNHRSGDICSMFLADFGANVTKFSDQNNGEFEKNLFWNRNKEIFNYSSLKDIKICLLDKANILIHDYQIGSDNYKSINSLINSTINKNLIVCHISAFPLNSELKNEPMIDELIVARAGEMRILPGQGDGNLSPKFLMHPITTVGCAINSATAILSTVVSNMISKKQINKINSTLIGGLLLYASNPYQGDKWRDFAKPYGGVPFYSNYECSDGFIQLACIHSGFSEKAAIAIDIPEILFDPEFESIFKPNDRDRDNYINIATKLYDLIAIKMKSKTCAEWSEIFEEADVPYNKIYNIEEAINDAQILHNNLIFEQSDTKNIGRFIEFSTTNNENINIKSYERDNFSLPLEGFKSLEITNVIAGPVAGRILSNLGVEVIKMEPPFGEISRPLGVGYFQNLNRNKKGISINTKTEEGREIAQKLIKDVDIFLENMRPGAAERVGLGSDDLNKLNPEIIQTHIAAYGHDGPYVHRPGLDPIAQSITGLQAIQGGGKAPVFLGMLAPTDFTAGGMAALGTVLGIYNKVKCGKGTVVNTNLLSGGILLNGEKISNYINHNELPTFINENQNGIHEFNRAYETKDGWIYFYCKNLDAKEIFSAFNNKFNVSI
;
A
#
# COMPACT_ATOMS: atom_id res chain seq x y z
N MET A 1 2.59 -25.13 -12.10
CA MET A 1 2.46 -24.82 -13.55
C MET A 1 3.45 -23.72 -13.89
N ASN A 2 4.38 -23.97 -14.84
CA ASN A 2 5.30 -22.95 -15.34
C ASN A 2 4.53 -21.96 -16.23
N THR A 3 3.91 -20.94 -15.62
CA THR A 3 3.51 -19.78 -16.39
C THR A 3 4.80 -19.07 -16.80
N SER A 4 5.10 -19.08 -18.09
CA SER A 4 6.23 -18.33 -18.66
C SER A 4 6.06 -16.87 -18.27
N VAL A 5 6.85 -16.44 -17.29
CA VAL A 5 6.79 -15.08 -16.79
C VAL A 5 7.12 -14.13 -17.92
N THR A 6 6.17 -13.32 -18.33
CA THR A 6 6.38 -12.29 -19.34
C THR A 6 7.38 -11.28 -18.79
N LYS A 7 8.61 -11.30 -19.30
CA LYS A 7 9.70 -10.41 -18.87
C LYS A 7 9.60 -9.08 -19.63
N PHE A 8 8.70 -8.19 -19.19
CA PHE A 8 8.46 -6.91 -19.86
C PHE A 8 9.72 -6.04 -19.95
N LEU A 9 10.55 -6.04 -18.87
CA LEU A 9 11.71 -5.17 -18.75
C LEU A 9 13.05 -5.86 -19.08
N SER A 10 13.05 -6.95 -19.85
CA SER A 10 14.26 -7.77 -20.11
C SER A 10 15.45 -6.99 -20.73
N GLU A 11 15.18 -5.86 -21.38
CA GLU A 11 16.21 -4.99 -21.98
C GLU A 11 16.69 -3.89 -21.02
N ILE A 12 16.02 -3.71 -19.88
CA ILE A 12 16.35 -2.67 -18.91
C ILE A 12 17.41 -3.17 -17.93
N LYS A 13 18.50 -2.44 -17.83
CA LYS A 13 19.61 -2.69 -16.89
C LYS A 13 19.58 -1.68 -15.77
N VAL A 14 19.53 -2.17 -14.53
CA VAL A 14 19.44 -1.37 -13.30
C VAL A 14 20.67 -1.61 -12.45
N LEU A 15 21.32 -0.55 -12.02
CA LEU A 15 22.39 -0.56 -11.01
C LEU A 15 21.82 -0.03 -9.69
N ASP A 16 21.77 -0.88 -8.68
CA ASP A 16 21.21 -0.58 -7.37
C ASP A 16 22.33 -0.40 -6.34
N PHE A 17 22.59 0.84 -5.95
CA PHE A 17 23.57 1.26 -4.93
C PHE A 17 22.89 1.70 -3.62
N THR A 18 21.68 1.23 -3.35
CA THR A 18 20.98 1.62 -2.13
C THR A 18 21.39 0.77 -0.94
N ASN A 19 21.29 1.33 0.27
CA ASN A 19 21.49 0.62 1.54
C ASN A 19 20.18 0.54 2.34
N HIS A 20 19.19 1.35 1.99
CA HIS A 20 17.91 1.40 2.65
C HIS A 20 16.89 0.48 1.95
N ARG A 21 16.01 -0.15 2.73
CA ARG A 21 14.99 -1.09 2.23
C ARG A 21 14.07 -0.53 1.15
N SER A 22 13.80 0.78 1.15
CA SER A 22 12.99 1.39 0.09
C SER A 22 13.62 1.23 -1.29
N GLY A 23 14.95 1.28 -1.39
CA GLY A 23 15.68 1.00 -2.61
C GLY A 23 15.65 -0.48 -2.98
N ASP A 24 15.84 -1.37 -1.99
CA ASP A 24 15.76 -2.81 -2.20
C ASP A 24 14.39 -3.23 -2.72
N ILE A 25 13.30 -2.74 -2.13
CA ILE A 25 11.92 -3.03 -2.58
C ILE A 25 11.66 -2.42 -3.95
N CYS A 26 12.12 -1.19 -4.21
CA CYS A 26 11.99 -0.53 -5.50
C CYS A 26 12.63 -1.37 -6.62
N SER A 27 13.89 -1.75 -6.46
CA SER A 27 14.62 -2.54 -7.44
C SER A 27 14.14 -4.00 -7.53
N MET A 28 13.57 -4.55 -6.44
CA MET A 28 12.87 -5.84 -6.46
C MET A 28 11.66 -5.82 -7.40
N PHE A 29 10.82 -4.79 -7.36
CA PHE A 29 9.72 -4.66 -8.31
C PHE A 29 10.21 -4.66 -9.76
N LEU A 30 11.28 -3.91 -10.05
CA LEU A 30 11.85 -3.87 -11.40
C LEU A 30 12.40 -5.25 -11.81
N ALA A 31 13.05 -5.98 -10.90
CA ALA A 31 13.53 -7.34 -11.12
C ALA A 31 12.38 -8.34 -11.34
N ASP A 32 11.31 -8.24 -10.53
CA ASP A 32 10.10 -9.06 -10.69
C ASP A 32 9.42 -8.83 -12.05
N PHE A 33 9.55 -7.64 -12.63
CA PHE A 33 9.08 -7.31 -13.98
C PHE A 33 10.05 -7.73 -15.09
N GLY A 34 11.19 -8.32 -14.72
CA GLY A 34 12.16 -8.91 -15.62
C GLY A 34 13.35 -8.02 -15.98
N ALA A 35 13.54 -6.87 -15.31
CA ALA A 35 14.76 -6.06 -15.49
C ALA A 35 16.02 -6.82 -15.01
N ASN A 36 17.15 -6.56 -15.66
CA ASN A 36 18.46 -7.04 -15.24
C ASN A 36 18.98 -6.13 -14.14
N VAL A 37 18.77 -6.51 -12.88
CA VAL A 37 19.16 -5.71 -11.72
C VAL A 37 20.45 -6.23 -11.12
N THR A 38 21.49 -5.38 -11.04
CA THR A 38 22.71 -5.63 -10.27
C THR A 38 22.66 -4.82 -8.98
N LYS A 39 22.57 -5.51 -7.85
CA LYS A 39 22.65 -4.91 -6.51
C LYS A 39 24.10 -4.85 -6.07
N PHE A 40 24.56 -3.65 -5.77
CA PHE A 40 25.89 -3.40 -5.20
C PHE A 40 25.79 -3.41 -3.68
N SER A 41 26.49 -4.37 -3.05
CA SER A 41 26.53 -4.55 -1.59
C SER A 41 27.90 -4.15 -1.05
N ASP A 42 27.92 -3.22 -0.09
CA ASP A 42 29.13 -2.84 0.64
C ASP A 42 29.49 -3.95 1.63
N GLN A 43 30.64 -4.60 1.45
CA GLN A 43 31.13 -5.67 2.34
C GLN A 43 31.31 -5.23 3.80
N ASN A 44 31.46 -3.94 4.03
CA ASN A 44 31.60 -3.39 5.38
C ASN A 44 30.24 -3.24 6.13
N ASN A 45 29.13 -3.40 5.43
CA ASN A 45 27.77 -3.32 5.98
C ASN A 45 27.19 -4.73 6.14
N GLY A 46 27.44 -5.42 7.24
CA GLY A 46 26.99 -6.80 7.51
C GLY A 46 25.49 -7.07 7.57
N GLU A 47 24.64 -6.15 7.07
CA GLU A 47 23.18 -6.28 7.02
C GLU A 47 22.66 -7.02 5.78
N PHE A 48 23.53 -7.34 4.82
CA PHE A 48 23.10 -7.91 3.54
C PHE A 48 22.43 -9.28 3.69
N GLU A 49 22.95 -10.15 4.57
CA GLU A 49 22.42 -11.51 4.76
C GLU A 49 20.97 -11.53 5.29
N LYS A 50 20.54 -10.46 5.95
CA LYS A 50 19.18 -10.34 6.50
C LYS A 50 18.12 -9.96 5.46
N ASN A 51 18.51 -9.52 4.26
CA ASN A 51 17.60 -8.94 3.26
C ASN A 51 17.45 -9.80 2.00
N LEU A 52 17.64 -11.12 2.07
CA LEU A 52 17.54 -12.03 0.91
C LEU A 52 16.22 -11.92 0.17
N PHE A 53 15.12 -11.74 0.90
CA PHE A 53 13.79 -11.61 0.29
C PHE A 53 13.66 -10.41 -0.65
N TRP A 54 14.12 -9.22 -0.21
CA TRP A 54 14.05 -8.00 -1.03
C TRP A 54 15.02 -8.01 -2.21
N ASN A 55 16.04 -8.87 -2.16
CA ASN A 55 17.07 -9.01 -3.19
C ASN A 55 16.82 -10.20 -4.14
N ARG A 56 15.63 -10.79 -4.11
CA ARG A 56 15.24 -11.83 -5.08
C ARG A 56 15.33 -11.33 -6.53
N ASN A 57 15.65 -12.23 -7.43
CA ASN A 57 15.80 -11.97 -8.88
C ASN A 57 16.85 -10.91 -9.23
N LYS A 58 17.78 -10.58 -8.32
CA LYS A 58 18.88 -9.65 -8.55
C LYS A 58 20.21 -10.40 -8.61
N GLU A 59 21.14 -9.88 -9.40
CA GLU A 59 22.54 -10.26 -9.35
C GLU A 59 23.24 -9.43 -8.27
N ILE A 60 24.01 -10.08 -7.39
CA ILE A 60 24.67 -9.40 -6.27
C ILE A 60 26.13 -9.18 -6.60
N PHE A 61 26.60 -7.95 -6.50
CA PHE A 61 27.99 -7.57 -6.67
C PHE A 61 28.52 -6.93 -5.38
N ASN A 62 29.48 -7.60 -4.75
CA ASN A 62 30.14 -7.10 -3.54
C ASN A 62 31.29 -6.16 -3.90
N TYR A 63 31.36 -5.01 -3.23
CA TYR A 63 32.44 -4.04 -3.40
C TYR A 63 32.95 -3.51 -2.05
N SER A 64 34.18 -3.04 -2.01
CA SER A 64 34.81 -2.45 -0.81
C SER A 64 34.87 -0.93 -0.91
N SER A 65 34.89 -0.38 -2.11
CA SER A 65 34.92 1.06 -2.37
C SER A 65 34.22 1.41 -3.69
N LEU A 66 33.45 2.49 -3.71
CA LEU A 66 32.87 3.02 -4.97
C LEU A 66 33.92 3.35 -6.04
N LYS A 67 35.19 3.55 -5.64
CA LYS A 67 36.30 3.77 -6.57
C LYS A 67 36.63 2.53 -7.40
N ASP A 68 36.26 1.34 -6.93
CA ASP A 68 36.51 0.08 -7.62
C ASP A 68 35.47 -0.19 -8.72
N ILE A 69 34.40 0.58 -8.75
CA ILE A 69 33.31 0.44 -9.72
C ILE A 69 33.76 0.92 -11.10
N LYS A 70 33.71 0.02 -12.07
CA LYS A 70 34.09 0.32 -13.45
C LYS A 70 33.03 1.19 -14.13
N ILE A 71 33.43 2.33 -14.67
CA ILE A 71 32.54 3.30 -15.35
C ILE A 71 31.77 2.67 -16.52
N CYS A 72 32.35 1.69 -17.21
CA CYS A 72 31.68 1.00 -18.31
C CYS A 72 30.38 0.27 -17.91
N LEU A 73 30.12 0.07 -16.62
CA LEU A 73 28.83 -0.42 -16.13
C LEU A 73 27.76 0.65 -16.27
N LEU A 74 28.09 1.90 -15.92
CA LEU A 74 27.17 3.04 -16.06
C LEU A 74 26.90 3.37 -17.54
N ASP A 75 27.93 3.20 -18.40
CA ASP A 75 27.80 3.45 -19.85
C ASP A 75 26.76 2.54 -20.51
N LYS A 76 26.49 1.36 -19.92
CA LYS A 76 25.56 0.34 -20.44
C LYS A 76 24.25 0.23 -19.64
N ALA A 77 24.11 0.98 -18.55
CA ALA A 77 22.93 0.94 -17.69
C ALA A 77 21.84 1.88 -18.22
N ASN A 78 20.59 1.52 -17.96
CA ASN A 78 19.43 2.40 -18.20
C ASN A 78 19.09 3.21 -16.96
N ILE A 79 19.24 2.61 -15.77
CA ILE A 79 18.78 3.15 -14.49
C ILE A 79 19.90 2.94 -13.45
N LEU A 80 20.12 3.98 -12.63
CA LEU A 80 20.93 3.92 -11.42
C LEU A 80 20.09 4.41 -10.25
N ILE A 81 20.05 3.62 -9.17
CA ILE A 81 19.34 3.96 -7.94
C ILE A 81 20.36 4.06 -6.81
N HIS A 82 20.30 5.13 -6.01
CA HIS A 82 21.13 5.27 -4.82
C HIS A 82 20.42 6.07 -3.71
N ASP A 83 20.88 5.91 -2.47
CA ASP A 83 20.36 6.59 -1.29
C ASP A 83 21.44 7.26 -0.43
N TYR A 84 22.61 7.53 -1.02
CA TYR A 84 23.70 8.17 -0.30
C TYR A 84 23.31 9.57 0.16
N GLN A 85 23.58 9.85 1.44
CA GLN A 85 23.30 11.14 2.07
C GLN A 85 24.11 12.26 1.39
N ILE A 86 23.45 13.37 1.11
CA ILE A 86 24.06 14.55 0.46
C ILE A 86 25.26 15.02 1.27
N GLY A 87 26.37 15.26 0.56
CA GLY A 87 27.62 15.73 1.15
C GLY A 87 28.52 14.64 1.71
N SER A 88 28.04 13.39 1.86
CA SER A 88 28.89 12.25 2.22
C SER A 88 29.92 11.94 1.14
N ASP A 89 30.98 11.21 1.49
CA ASP A 89 32.02 10.84 0.53
C ASP A 89 31.49 9.83 -0.51
N ASN A 90 30.55 8.95 -0.13
CA ASN A 90 29.86 8.06 -1.04
C ASN A 90 28.98 8.85 -2.04
N TYR A 91 28.28 9.90 -1.57
CA TYR A 91 27.52 10.79 -2.46
C TYR A 91 28.42 11.53 -3.46
N LYS A 92 29.58 12.04 -3.01
CA LYS A 92 30.56 12.67 -3.91
C LYS A 92 31.11 11.67 -4.92
N SER A 93 31.44 10.45 -4.48
CA SER A 93 31.99 9.39 -5.33
C SER A 93 30.99 8.92 -6.38
N ILE A 94 29.73 8.65 -6.02
CA ILE A 94 28.72 8.22 -6.99
C ILE A 94 28.42 9.33 -8.01
N ASN A 95 28.34 10.58 -7.58
CA ASN A 95 28.16 11.71 -8.49
C ASN A 95 29.36 11.91 -9.44
N SER A 96 30.57 11.65 -8.97
CA SER A 96 31.76 11.66 -9.86
C SER A 96 31.63 10.59 -10.94
N LEU A 97 31.19 9.37 -10.61
CA LEU A 97 30.94 8.31 -11.58
C LEU A 97 29.83 8.71 -12.57
N ILE A 98 28.70 9.23 -12.06
CA ILE A 98 27.58 9.69 -12.89
C ILE A 98 28.01 10.79 -13.87
N ASN A 99 28.82 11.74 -13.42
CA ASN A 99 29.31 12.84 -14.27
C ASN A 99 30.34 12.38 -15.29
N SER A 100 31.04 11.29 -15.05
CA SER A 100 32.09 10.75 -15.90
C SER A 100 31.57 9.80 -16.97
N THR A 101 30.34 9.27 -16.86
CA THR A 101 29.75 8.39 -17.88
C THR A 101 29.46 9.13 -19.18
N ILE A 102 29.68 8.46 -20.31
CA ILE A 102 29.27 8.92 -21.62
C ILE A 102 27.76 8.76 -21.88
N ASN A 103 27.08 7.96 -21.06
CA ASN A 103 25.68 7.69 -21.20
C ASN A 103 24.81 8.86 -20.71
N LYS A 104 24.38 9.70 -21.62
CA LYS A 104 23.52 10.87 -21.34
C LYS A 104 22.06 10.49 -21.08
N ASN A 105 21.67 9.25 -21.37
CA ASN A 105 20.31 8.75 -21.19
C ASN A 105 20.13 7.97 -19.86
N LEU A 106 21.19 7.89 -19.05
CA LEU A 106 21.12 7.24 -17.73
C LEU A 106 20.10 7.96 -16.84
N ILE A 107 19.09 7.24 -16.40
CA ILE A 107 18.11 7.71 -15.42
C ILE A 107 18.67 7.47 -14.01
N VAL A 108 18.84 8.53 -13.24
CA VAL A 108 19.34 8.46 -11.87
C VAL A 108 18.19 8.71 -10.90
N CYS A 109 17.89 7.74 -10.05
CA CYS A 109 16.92 7.86 -8.96
C CYS A 109 17.67 7.99 -7.62
N HIS A 110 17.57 9.15 -7.00
CA HIS A 110 18.06 9.38 -5.64
C HIS A 110 16.92 9.25 -4.64
N ILE A 111 17.10 8.41 -3.62
CA ILE A 111 16.16 8.20 -2.53
C ILE A 111 16.72 8.87 -1.28
N SER A 112 15.89 9.65 -0.57
CA SER A 112 16.29 10.37 0.64
C SER A 112 15.14 10.41 1.66
N ALA A 113 15.41 10.86 2.89
CA ALA A 113 14.37 11.02 3.92
C ALA A 113 13.38 12.14 3.53
N PHE A 114 13.91 13.30 3.16
CA PHE A 114 13.17 14.51 2.80
C PHE A 114 13.64 15.09 1.45
N PRO A 115 12.86 16.00 0.83
CA PRO A 115 13.23 16.63 -0.44
C PRO A 115 14.59 17.35 -0.38
N LEU A 116 15.33 17.32 -1.49
CA LEU A 116 16.68 17.88 -1.59
C LEU A 116 16.76 19.40 -1.38
N ASN A 117 15.67 20.12 -1.60
CA ASN A 117 15.51 21.55 -1.36
C ASN A 117 15.00 21.87 0.07
N SER A 118 14.81 20.86 0.92
CA SER A 118 14.41 21.04 2.30
C SER A 118 15.61 21.27 3.21
N GLU A 119 15.41 22.00 4.31
CA GLU A 119 16.37 22.08 5.41
C GLU A 119 16.63 20.70 6.06
N LEU A 120 15.67 19.78 5.94
CA LEU A 120 15.71 18.42 6.46
C LEU A 120 16.39 17.40 5.53
N LYS A 121 16.98 17.83 4.42
CA LYS A 121 17.58 16.96 3.40
C LYS A 121 18.66 16.00 3.91
N ASN A 122 19.25 16.28 5.07
CA ASN A 122 20.29 15.46 5.70
C ASN A 122 19.77 14.62 6.89
N GLU A 123 18.46 14.60 7.14
CA GLU A 123 17.88 13.72 8.16
C GLU A 123 18.06 12.24 7.77
N PRO A 124 18.22 11.36 8.75
CA PRO A 124 18.42 9.93 8.50
C PRO A 124 17.15 9.29 7.90
N MET A 125 17.37 8.27 7.09
CA MET A 125 16.30 7.48 6.48
C MET A 125 15.81 6.42 7.49
N ILE A 126 14.95 6.82 8.42
CA ILE A 126 14.40 5.99 9.50
C ILE A 126 12.90 6.23 9.55
N ASP A 127 12.11 5.18 9.30
CA ASP A 127 10.65 5.23 9.20
C ASP A 127 10.01 5.93 10.39
N GLU A 128 10.38 5.52 11.59
CA GLU A 128 9.80 6.00 12.83
C GLU A 128 10.04 7.50 13.05
N LEU A 129 11.22 7.97 12.68
CA LEU A 129 11.55 9.41 12.77
C LEU A 129 10.73 10.23 11.78
N ILE A 130 10.48 9.69 10.57
CA ILE A 130 9.66 10.34 9.56
C ILE A 130 8.20 10.41 10.01
N VAL A 131 7.65 9.28 10.51
CA VAL A 131 6.27 9.19 11.02
C VAL A 131 6.07 10.11 12.23
N ALA A 132 7.03 10.16 13.16
CA ALA A 132 7.00 11.04 14.33
C ALA A 132 7.03 12.53 13.91
N ARG A 133 7.93 12.89 12.99
CA ARG A 133 8.10 14.27 12.52
C ARG A 133 6.92 14.76 11.70
N ALA A 134 6.25 13.88 10.98
CA ALA A 134 5.01 14.19 10.26
C ALA A 134 3.78 14.35 11.18
N GLY A 135 3.89 13.96 12.44
CA GLY A 135 2.79 13.98 13.40
C GLY A 135 1.87 12.77 13.32
N GLU A 136 2.15 11.82 12.43
CA GLU A 136 1.28 10.68 12.14
C GLU A 136 1.18 9.70 13.32
N MET A 137 2.20 9.62 14.19
CA MET A 137 2.12 8.82 15.43
C MET A 137 1.00 9.26 16.37
N ARG A 138 0.46 10.47 16.22
CA ARG A 138 -0.68 10.97 17.01
C ARG A 138 -2.03 10.76 16.32
N ILE A 139 -2.02 10.42 15.05
CA ILE A 139 -3.22 10.31 14.20
C ILE A 139 -3.51 8.86 13.85
N LEU A 140 -2.46 8.12 13.46
CA LEU A 140 -2.55 6.78 12.90
C LEU A 140 -3.31 5.78 13.77
N PRO A 141 -3.12 5.77 15.07
CA PRO A 141 -3.60 4.61 15.77
C PRO A 141 -5.07 4.57 16.01
N GLY A 142 -5.89 5.52 15.75
CA GLY A 142 -7.33 5.38 15.95
C GLY A 142 -7.75 4.58 17.19
N GLN A 143 -6.77 4.22 18.00
CA GLN A 143 -6.76 3.16 18.98
C GLN A 143 -6.49 3.74 20.32
N GLY A 144 -7.11 4.84 20.54
CA GLY A 144 -6.89 5.52 21.79
C GLY A 144 -7.68 4.86 22.90
N ASP A 145 -7.04 4.68 23.96
CA ASP A 145 -7.53 4.74 25.32
C ASP A 145 -8.16 6.13 25.64
N GLY A 146 -8.50 6.92 24.62
CA GLY A 146 -8.88 8.33 24.76
C GLY A 146 -7.70 9.27 24.99
N ASN A 147 -6.48 8.75 25.03
CA ASN A 147 -5.26 9.49 25.28
C ASN A 147 -4.60 9.89 23.96
N LEU A 148 -4.25 11.15 23.79
CA LEU A 148 -3.56 11.70 22.61
C LEU A 148 -2.06 11.35 22.58
N SER A 149 -1.63 10.33 23.33
CA SER A 149 -0.24 9.87 23.30
C SER A 149 0.15 9.32 21.93
N PRO A 150 1.36 9.59 21.44
CA PRO A 150 1.84 8.99 20.20
C PRO A 150 1.87 7.46 20.31
N LYS A 151 1.46 6.79 19.24
CA LYS A 151 1.52 5.34 19.12
C LYS A 151 2.57 4.94 18.09
N PHE A 152 3.29 3.89 18.37
CA PHE A 152 4.29 3.33 17.48
C PHE A 152 3.59 2.53 16.38
N LEU A 153 4.06 2.66 15.14
CA LEU A 153 3.57 1.87 14.03
C LEU A 153 4.55 0.74 13.70
N MET A 154 4.08 -0.50 13.81
CA MET A 154 4.89 -1.69 13.58
C MET A 154 5.17 -1.96 12.08
N HIS A 155 4.53 -1.26 11.17
CA HIS A 155 4.60 -1.51 9.72
C HIS A 155 5.36 -0.39 9.00
N PRO A 156 6.32 -0.72 8.09
CA PRO A 156 7.21 0.25 7.44
C PRO A 156 6.52 0.98 6.28
N ILE A 157 5.45 1.72 6.55
CA ILE A 157 4.64 2.37 5.51
C ILE A 157 5.43 3.42 4.71
N THR A 158 6.35 4.15 5.34
CA THR A 158 7.14 5.17 4.64
C THR A 158 8.10 4.51 3.66
N THR A 159 8.74 3.43 4.07
CA THR A 159 9.63 2.60 3.24
C THR A 159 8.89 1.98 2.06
N VAL A 160 7.76 1.30 2.31
CA VAL A 160 6.98 0.63 1.25
C VAL A 160 6.39 1.66 0.27
N GLY A 161 5.80 2.74 0.80
CA GLY A 161 5.26 3.81 -0.04
C GLY A 161 6.34 4.51 -0.89
N CYS A 162 7.52 4.74 -0.32
CA CYS A 162 8.65 5.31 -1.06
C CYS A 162 9.13 4.36 -2.17
N ALA A 163 9.20 3.07 -1.91
CA ALA A 163 9.60 2.07 -2.90
C ALA A 163 8.63 2.03 -4.09
N ILE A 164 7.32 1.99 -3.82
CA ILE A 164 6.27 2.02 -4.85
C ILE A 164 6.35 3.32 -5.66
N ASN A 165 6.46 4.47 -4.99
CA ASN A 165 6.59 5.77 -5.65
C ASN A 165 7.85 5.84 -6.52
N SER A 166 8.99 5.32 -6.03
CA SER A 166 10.27 5.29 -6.76
C SER A 166 10.18 4.42 -8.02
N ALA A 167 9.67 3.20 -7.90
CA ALA A 167 9.49 2.29 -9.04
C ALA A 167 8.51 2.86 -10.07
N THR A 168 7.41 3.46 -9.61
CA THR A 168 6.42 4.12 -10.47
C THR A 168 7.02 5.32 -11.20
N ALA A 169 7.79 6.17 -10.51
CA ALA A 169 8.47 7.32 -11.12
C ALA A 169 9.53 6.88 -12.14
N ILE A 170 10.31 5.84 -11.83
CA ILE A 170 11.30 5.27 -12.75
C ILE A 170 10.62 4.78 -14.04
N LEU A 171 9.58 3.93 -13.92
CA LEU A 171 8.89 3.41 -15.11
C LEU A 171 8.18 4.51 -15.90
N SER A 172 7.55 5.47 -15.21
CA SER A 172 6.93 6.64 -15.88
C SER A 172 7.95 7.46 -16.64
N THR A 173 9.17 7.61 -16.10
CA THR A 173 10.27 8.30 -16.75
C THR A 173 10.78 7.52 -17.96
N VAL A 174 10.90 6.19 -17.86
CA VAL A 174 11.25 5.33 -19.00
C VAL A 174 10.22 5.50 -20.12
N VAL A 175 8.93 5.43 -19.81
CA VAL A 175 7.85 5.66 -20.80
C VAL A 175 7.95 7.05 -21.41
N SER A 176 8.09 8.09 -20.58
CA SER A 176 8.23 9.47 -21.04
C SER A 176 9.38 9.62 -22.03
N ASN A 177 10.54 9.02 -21.73
CA ASN A 177 11.74 9.09 -22.56
C ASN A 177 11.59 8.29 -23.88
N MET A 178 10.68 7.32 -23.95
CA MET A 178 10.36 6.61 -25.21
C MET A 178 9.49 7.44 -26.15
N ILE A 179 8.64 8.33 -25.63
CA ILE A 179 7.64 9.06 -26.41
C ILE A 179 7.90 10.56 -26.53
N SER A 180 8.92 11.09 -25.85
CA SER A 180 9.27 12.52 -25.83
C SER A 180 10.68 12.78 -26.34
N LYS A 181 10.84 13.88 -27.08
CA LYS A 181 12.19 14.39 -27.45
C LYS A 181 12.95 14.94 -26.25
N LYS A 182 12.23 15.43 -25.24
CA LYS A 182 12.83 15.91 -23.99
C LYS A 182 13.07 14.74 -23.04
N GLN A 183 14.32 14.47 -22.75
CA GLN A 183 14.71 13.39 -21.84
C GLN A 183 14.68 13.84 -20.38
N ILE A 184 14.10 13.00 -19.52
CA ILE A 184 14.16 13.11 -18.06
C ILE A 184 15.22 12.12 -17.58
N ASN A 185 16.20 12.58 -16.82
CA ASN A 185 17.31 11.75 -16.35
C ASN A 185 17.55 11.83 -14.84
N LYS A 186 16.74 12.58 -14.09
CA LYS A 186 16.88 12.72 -12.64
C LYS A 186 15.52 12.56 -11.96
N ILE A 187 15.48 11.69 -10.97
CA ILE A 187 14.33 11.43 -10.10
C ILE A 187 14.79 11.61 -8.65
N ASN A 188 14.02 12.34 -7.86
CA ASN A 188 14.20 12.42 -6.42
C ASN A 188 12.97 11.84 -5.75
N SER A 189 13.13 10.76 -5.00
CA SER A 189 12.10 10.10 -4.22
C SER A 189 12.40 10.24 -2.74
N THR A 190 11.37 10.23 -1.89
CA THR A 190 11.59 10.49 -0.46
C THR A 190 10.71 9.61 0.42
N LEU A 191 11.21 9.28 1.63
CA LEU A 191 10.40 8.55 2.61
C LEU A 191 9.17 9.34 3.03
N ILE A 192 9.28 10.66 3.21
CA ILE A 192 8.11 11.49 3.51
C ILE A 192 7.09 11.46 2.36
N GLY A 193 7.53 11.38 1.11
CA GLY A 193 6.67 11.16 -0.05
C GLY A 193 5.99 9.79 -0.02
N GLY A 194 6.69 8.77 0.50
CA GLY A 194 6.13 7.45 0.76
C GLY A 194 5.02 7.48 1.82
N LEU A 195 5.23 8.20 2.92
CA LEU A 195 4.20 8.40 3.94
C LEU A 195 2.95 9.09 3.36
N LEU A 196 3.13 10.08 2.47
CA LEU A 196 2.02 10.79 1.84
C LEU A 196 1.17 9.91 0.90
N LEU A 197 1.64 8.73 0.52
CA LEU A 197 0.80 7.74 -0.16
C LEU A 197 -0.40 7.37 0.72
N TYR A 198 -0.19 7.20 2.03
CA TYR A 198 -1.18 6.77 3.02
C TYR A 198 -1.95 7.93 3.66
N ALA A 199 -1.54 9.16 3.43
CA ALA A 199 -2.13 10.34 4.06
C ALA A 199 -3.43 10.78 3.37
N SER A 200 -4.54 10.09 3.64
CA SER A 200 -5.86 10.53 3.18
C SER A 200 -6.62 11.34 4.23
N ASN A 201 -6.47 11.01 5.48
CA ASN A 201 -7.26 11.53 6.59
C ASN A 201 -6.65 12.71 7.36
N PRO A 202 -5.33 12.94 7.42
CA PRO A 202 -4.72 13.97 8.26
C PRO A 202 -5.23 15.38 8.00
N TYR A 203 -5.73 15.63 6.80
CA TYR A 203 -6.22 16.95 6.38
C TYR A 203 -7.67 17.24 6.75
N GLN A 204 -8.35 16.33 7.43
CA GLN A 204 -9.75 16.52 7.85
C GLN A 204 -9.89 17.26 9.18
N GLY A 205 -8.78 17.62 9.83
CA GLY A 205 -8.76 18.36 11.08
C GLY A 205 -9.08 17.52 12.32
N ASP A 206 -9.17 18.18 13.47
CA ASP A 206 -9.33 17.55 14.79
C ASP A 206 -10.63 16.76 15.00
N LYS A 207 -11.60 16.94 14.11
CA LYS A 207 -12.93 16.30 14.22
C LYS A 207 -12.90 14.76 14.20
N TRP A 208 -11.87 14.15 13.62
CA TRP A 208 -11.73 12.68 13.56
C TRP A 208 -10.98 12.08 14.75
N ARG A 209 -10.22 12.87 15.49
CA ARG A 209 -9.47 12.40 16.66
C ARG A 209 -10.37 11.81 17.75
N ASP A 210 -11.60 12.32 17.87
CA ASP A 210 -12.53 11.88 18.91
C ASP A 210 -13.25 10.56 18.56
N PHE A 211 -13.18 10.10 17.29
CA PHE A 211 -13.62 8.75 16.91
C PHE A 211 -12.56 7.67 17.23
N ALA A 212 -11.37 8.09 17.66
CA ALA A 212 -10.25 7.24 17.99
C ALA A 212 -10.39 6.61 19.39
N LYS A 213 -11.52 5.99 19.68
CA LYS A 213 -11.62 5.10 20.84
C LYS A 213 -11.07 3.71 20.49
N PRO A 214 -10.72 2.86 21.48
CA PRO A 214 -9.98 1.60 21.28
C PRO A 214 -10.54 0.69 20.21
N TYR A 215 -11.75 0.94 19.77
CA TYR A 215 -12.58 0.07 18.95
C TYR A 215 -12.89 0.62 17.54
N GLY A 216 -12.11 1.57 17.03
CA GLY A 216 -12.33 2.13 15.70
C GLY A 216 -13.54 3.08 15.58
N GLY A 217 -14.28 3.34 16.65
CA GLY A 217 -15.39 4.30 16.70
C GLY A 217 -16.68 3.89 15.98
N VAL A 218 -16.69 2.76 15.27
CA VAL A 218 -17.85 2.22 14.56
C VAL A 218 -18.09 0.79 15.04
N PRO A 219 -19.18 0.48 15.79
CA PRO A 219 -19.37 -0.81 16.43
C PRO A 219 -19.27 -2.01 15.48
N PHE A 220 -19.90 -1.95 14.32
CA PHE A 220 -19.83 -3.04 13.34
C PHE A 220 -18.58 -2.98 12.42
N TYR A 221 -17.61 -2.10 12.73
CA TYR A 221 -16.36 -1.96 11.99
C TYR A 221 -15.18 -1.98 12.98
N SER A 222 -15.08 -3.06 13.75
CA SER A 222 -14.20 -3.17 14.92
C SER A 222 -13.78 -4.61 15.21
N ASN A 223 -12.77 -4.76 16.07
CA ASN A 223 -12.31 -6.05 16.58
C ASN A 223 -13.12 -6.47 17.81
N TYR A 224 -13.40 -7.75 17.90
CA TYR A 224 -14.08 -8.35 19.05
C TYR A 224 -13.38 -9.60 19.54
N GLU A 225 -13.25 -9.72 20.87
CA GLU A 225 -12.75 -10.92 21.53
C GLU A 225 -13.84 -12.00 21.55
N CYS A 226 -13.48 -13.21 21.10
CA CYS A 226 -14.26 -14.43 21.19
C CYS A 226 -13.75 -15.30 22.36
N SER A 227 -14.33 -16.47 22.57
CA SER A 227 -13.86 -17.37 23.65
C SER A 227 -12.45 -17.92 23.44
N ASP A 228 -11.93 -17.93 22.20
CA ASP A 228 -10.65 -18.54 21.79
C ASP A 228 -9.77 -17.65 20.89
N GLY A 229 -10.12 -16.38 20.72
CA GLY A 229 -9.37 -15.48 19.85
C GLY A 229 -10.09 -14.19 19.57
N PHE A 230 -9.86 -13.62 18.38
CA PHE A 230 -10.43 -12.34 17.98
C PHE A 230 -10.98 -12.41 16.55
N ILE A 231 -12.09 -11.68 16.32
CA ILE A 231 -12.71 -11.48 15.01
C ILE A 231 -12.77 -9.99 14.68
N GLN A 232 -12.42 -9.64 13.44
CA GLN A 232 -12.70 -8.34 12.84
C GLN A 232 -14.05 -8.38 12.13
N LEU A 233 -14.95 -7.44 12.47
CA LEU A 233 -16.12 -7.10 11.66
C LEU A 233 -15.82 -5.88 10.78
N ALA A 234 -16.35 -5.86 9.56
CA ALA A 234 -16.06 -4.79 8.59
C ALA A 234 -17.31 -4.27 7.87
N CYS A 235 -18.39 -4.01 8.60
CA CYS A 235 -19.66 -3.53 8.04
C CYS A 235 -19.61 -2.01 7.79
N ILE A 236 -19.23 -1.61 6.57
CA ILE A 236 -19.05 -0.20 6.20
C ILE A 236 -20.37 0.54 5.91
N HIS A 237 -21.46 -0.16 5.67
CA HIS A 237 -22.77 0.43 5.39
C HIS A 237 -23.90 -0.28 6.16
N SER A 238 -25.06 0.39 6.27
CA SER A 238 -26.18 -0.07 7.08
C SER A 238 -26.64 -1.49 6.75
N GLY A 239 -26.71 -1.88 5.47
CA GLY A 239 -27.15 -3.21 5.09
C GLY A 239 -26.27 -4.35 5.63
N PHE A 240 -24.96 -4.14 5.78
CA PHE A 240 -24.08 -5.11 6.46
C PHE A 240 -24.24 -5.04 7.98
N SER A 241 -24.40 -3.84 8.54
CA SER A 241 -24.62 -3.67 9.99
C SER A 241 -25.93 -4.31 10.45
N GLU A 242 -27.00 -4.22 9.64
CA GLU A 242 -28.29 -4.86 9.90
C GLU A 242 -28.15 -6.39 9.89
N LYS A 243 -27.47 -6.97 8.89
CA LYS A 243 -27.17 -8.41 8.83
C LYS A 243 -26.35 -8.86 10.05
N ALA A 244 -25.34 -8.09 10.43
CA ALA A 244 -24.50 -8.39 11.59
C ALA A 244 -25.30 -8.33 12.90
N ALA A 245 -26.19 -7.35 13.08
CA ALA A 245 -27.07 -7.27 14.26
C ALA A 245 -27.95 -8.50 14.41
N ILE A 246 -28.52 -8.99 13.29
CA ILE A 246 -29.33 -10.21 13.28
C ILE A 246 -28.46 -11.44 13.58
N ALA A 247 -27.29 -11.56 12.95
CA ALA A 247 -26.37 -12.68 13.13
C ALA A 247 -25.82 -12.78 14.56
N ILE A 248 -25.63 -11.65 15.25
CA ILE A 248 -25.14 -11.57 16.64
C ILE A 248 -26.29 -11.77 17.65
N ASP A 249 -27.52 -11.95 17.18
CA ASP A 249 -28.71 -12.11 18.01
C ASP A 249 -29.01 -10.86 18.88
N ILE A 250 -29.04 -9.69 18.23
CA ILE A 250 -29.44 -8.40 18.81
C ILE A 250 -30.36 -7.61 17.83
N PRO A 251 -31.34 -8.24 17.18
CA PRO A 251 -32.15 -7.57 16.15
C PRO A 251 -33.00 -6.42 16.70
N GLU A 252 -33.26 -6.36 18.01
CA GLU A 252 -34.01 -5.30 18.68
C GLU A 252 -33.39 -3.91 18.48
N ILE A 253 -32.07 -3.80 18.36
CA ILE A 253 -31.40 -2.52 18.15
C ILE A 253 -31.77 -1.85 16.82
N LEU A 254 -32.30 -2.61 15.85
CA LEU A 254 -32.74 -2.07 14.55
C LEU A 254 -33.99 -1.23 14.65
N PHE A 255 -34.78 -1.44 15.70
CA PHE A 255 -36.07 -0.79 15.96
C PHE A 255 -36.02 0.15 17.17
N ASP A 256 -34.94 0.16 17.92
CA ASP A 256 -34.75 1.02 19.08
C ASP A 256 -34.30 2.41 18.63
N PRO A 257 -35.08 3.48 18.93
CA PRO A 257 -34.73 4.85 18.58
C PRO A 257 -33.37 5.32 19.12
N GLU A 258 -32.89 4.71 20.22
CA GLU A 258 -31.57 5.02 20.78
C GLU A 258 -30.43 4.72 19.79
N PHE A 259 -30.54 3.63 19.01
CA PHE A 259 -29.49 3.20 18.07
C PHE A 259 -29.69 3.70 16.64
N GLU A 260 -30.73 4.49 16.36
CA GLU A 260 -31.06 4.97 15.00
C GLU A 260 -29.86 5.66 14.31
N SER A 261 -29.10 6.46 15.05
CA SER A 261 -27.93 7.19 14.54
C SER A 261 -26.78 6.28 14.05
N ILE A 262 -26.74 5.03 14.48
CA ILE A 262 -25.75 4.04 14.02
C ILE A 262 -26.05 3.63 12.57
N PHE A 263 -27.33 3.46 12.23
CA PHE A 263 -27.79 2.98 10.91
C PHE A 263 -28.08 4.12 9.92
N LYS A 264 -28.30 5.35 10.41
CA LYS A 264 -28.58 6.54 9.59
C LYS A 264 -27.46 7.60 9.72
N PRO A 265 -26.49 7.62 8.82
CA PRO A 265 -25.27 8.43 8.99
C PRO A 265 -25.42 9.95 8.89
N ASN A 266 -26.58 10.48 8.45
CA ASN A 266 -26.69 11.87 8.01
C ASN A 266 -27.07 12.89 9.09
N ASP A 267 -27.38 12.47 10.32
CA ASP A 267 -27.93 13.37 11.38
C ASP A 267 -27.22 13.11 12.73
N ARG A 268 -25.89 13.17 12.74
CA ARG A 268 -25.11 12.79 13.91
C ARG A 268 -24.77 14.00 14.79
N ASP A 269 -25.50 14.15 15.88
CA ASP A 269 -24.95 14.76 17.09
C ASP A 269 -23.77 13.91 17.57
N ARG A 270 -22.56 14.46 17.45
CA ARG A 270 -21.29 13.74 17.62
C ARG A 270 -21.13 13.15 19.02
N ASP A 271 -21.41 13.95 20.06
CA ASP A 271 -21.19 13.52 21.44
C ASP A 271 -22.18 12.41 21.82
N ASN A 272 -23.42 12.54 21.38
CA ASN A 272 -24.44 11.52 21.53
C ASN A 272 -24.08 10.24 20.76
N TYR A 273 -23.59 10.36 19.51
CA TYR A 273 -23.14 9.20 18.71
C TYR A 273 -22.05 8.40 19.39
N ILE A 274 -21.03 9.05 19.98
CA ILE A 274 -19.93 8.35 20.68
C ILE A 274 -20.45 7.52 21.86
N ASN A 275 -21.37 8.07 22.63
CA ASN A 275 -21.97 7.38 23.77
C ASN A 275 -22.78 6.15 23.32
N ILE A 276 -23.61 6.32 22.29
CA ILE A 276 -24.43 5.24 21.71
C ILE A 276 -23.53 4.15 21.10
N ALA A 277 -22.52 4.54 20.33
CA ALA A 277 -21.57 3.62 19.72
C ALA A 277 -20.79 2.82 20.76
N THR A 278 -20.39 3.46 21.87
CA THR A 278 -19.72 2.77 22.98
C THR A 278 -20.65 1.73 23.64
N LYS A 279 -21.90 2.12 23.91
CA LYS A 279 -22.90 1.21 24.50
C LYS A 279 -23.17 0.00 23.59
N LEU A 280 -23.31 0.23 22.30
CA LEU A 280 -23.52 -0.84 21.32
C LEU A 280 -22.28 -1.73 21.19
N TYR A 281 -21.07 -1.14 21.21
CA TYR A 281 -19.85 -1.91 21.21
C TYR A 281 -19.78 -2.89 22.39
N ASP A 282 -20.08 -2.40 23.60
CA ASP A 282 -20.06 -3.23 24.81
C ASP A 282 -21.08 -4.38 24.73
N LEU A 283 -22.28 -4.10 24.18
CA LEU A 283 -23.30 -5.12 23.94
C LEU A 283 -22.81 -6.22 22.98
N ILE A 284 -22.22 -5.82 21.84
CA ILE A 284 -21.64 -6.75 20.87
C ILE A 284 -20.50 -7.54 21.52
N ALA A 285 -19.61 -6.89 22.26
CA ALA A 285 -18.46 -7.52 22.91
C ALA A 285 -18.88 -8.63 23.89
N ILE A 286 -19.95 -8.41 24.66
CA ILE A 286 -20.52 -9.44 25.55
C ILE A 286 -21.02 -10.65 24.75
N LYS A 287 -21.74 -10.41 23.65
CA LYS A 287 -22.26 -11.49 22.79
C LYS A 287 -21.13 -12.27 22.12
N MET A 288 -20.13 -11.57 21.58
CA MET A 288 -19.01 -12.20 20.86
C MET A 288 -18.20 -13.17 21.74
N LYS A 289 -18.07 -12.92 23.03
CA LYS A 289 -17.41 -13.83 23.98
C LYS A 289 -18.13 -15.18 24.20
N SER A 290 -19.37 -15.29 23.78
CA SER A 290 -20.20 -16.51 24.02
C SER A 290 -19.84 -17.68 23.12
N LYS A 291 -19.08 -17.48 22.04
CA LYS A 291 -18.74 -18.50 21.04
C LYS A 291 -17.27 -18.42 20.64
N THR A 292 -16.77 -19.48 20.03
CA THR A 292 -15.45 -19.54 19.40
C THR A 292 -15.40 -18.73 18.10
N CYS A 293 -14.19 -18.41 17.64
CA CYS A 293 -14.00 -17.79 16.32
C CYS A 293 -14.55 -18.67 15.19
N ALA A 294 -14.46 -19.99 15.31
CA ALA A 294 -14.97 -20.93 14.31
C ALA A 294 -16.50 -20.87 14.22
N GLU A 295 -17.20 -20.96 15.37
CA GLU A 295 -18.66 -20.86 15.41
C GLU A 295 -19.18 -19.52 14.88
N TRP A 296 -18.54 -18.41 15.24
CA TRP A 296 -18.88 -17.09 14.69
C TRP A 296 -18.62 -17.01 13.19
N SER A 297 -17.53 -17.64 12.72
CA SER A 297 -17.21 -17.66 11.28
C SER A 297 -18.30 -18.34 10.46
N GLU A 298 -18.84 -19.46 10.91
CA GLU A 298 -19.96 -20.13 10.24
C GLU A 298 -21.22 -19.24 10.19
N ILE A 299 -21.56 -18.59 11.30
CA ILE A 299 -22.72 -17.69 11.40
C ILE A 299 -22.57 -16.48 10.45
N PHE A 300 -21.41 -15.84 10.44
CA PHE A 300 -21.18 -14.66 9.60
C PHE A 300 -21.05 -15.00 8.11
N GLU A 301 -20.51 -16.17 7.76
CA GLU A 301 -20.46 -16.65 6.38
C GLU A 301 -21.87 -16.86 5.83
N GLU A 302 -22.75 -17.55 6.60
CA GLU A 302 -24.14 -17.77 6.21
C GLU A 302 -24.93 -16.46 6.06
N ALA A 303 -24.64 -15.47 6.92
CA ALA A 303 -25.29 -14.17 6.89
C ALA A 303 -24.72 -13.19 5.84
N ASP A 304 -23.68 -13.56 5.09
CA ASP A 304 -22.96 -12.68 4.15
C ASP A 304 -22.53 -11.37 4.84
N VAL A 305 -21.96 -11.47 6.05
CA VAL A 305 -21.36 -10.37 6.82
C VAL A 305 -19.87 -10.31 6.52
N PRO A 306 -19.26 -9.13 6.26
CA PRO A 306 -17.81 -9.02 6.12
C PRO A 306 -17.11 -9.20 7.46
N TYR A 307 -16.38 -10.29 7.62
CA TYR A 307 -15.65 -10.66 8.84
C TYR A 307 -14.39 -11.45 8.50
N ASN A 308 -13.46 -11.55 9.46
CA ASN A 308 -12.44 -12.59 9.49
C ASN A 308 -11.90 -12.78 10.92
N LYS A 309 -11.47 -14.01 11.26
CA LYS A 309 -10.61 -14.25 12.41
C LYS A 309 -9.30 -13.49 12.24
N ILE A 310 -8.78 -12.91 13.31
CA ILE A 310 -7.52 -12.18 13.24
C ILE A 310 -6.37 -13.17 13.36
N TYR A 311 -5.60 -13.30 12.27
CA TYR A 311 -4.51 -14.26 12.15
C TYR A 311 -3.19 -13.72 12.73
N ASN A 312 -2.40 -14.62 13.29
CA ASN A 312 -0.97 -14.42 13.50
C ASN A 312 -0.18 -14.71 12.19
N ILE A 313 1.16 -14.60 12.22
CA ILE A 313 1.99 -14.85 11.03
C ILE A 313 1.87 -16.29 10.54
N GLU A 314 1.85 -17.28 11.45
CA GLU A 314 1.76 -18.69 11.09
C GLU A 314 0.43 -19.02 10.41
N GLU A 315 -0.68 -18.51 10.93
CA GLU A 315 -2.00 -18.65 10.30
C GLU A 315 -2.04 -17.95 8.93
N ALA A 316 -1.48 -16.73 8.83
CA ALA A 316 -1.44 -15.97 7.58
C ALA A 316 -0.67 -16.69 6.46
N ILE A 317 0.52 -17.23 6.73
CA ILE A 317 1.32 -17.94 5.71
C ILE A 317 0.77 -19.31 5.32
N ASN A 318 -0.25 -19.80 6.03
CA ASN A 318 -0.96 -21.05 5.75
C ASN A 318 -2.39 -20.82 5.23
N ASP A 319 -2.83 -19.57 5.10
CA ASP A 319 -4.17 -19.23 4.63
C ASP A 319 -4.40 -19.70 3.18
N ALA A 320 -5.56 -20.29 2.94
CA ALA A 320 -5.90 -20.91 1.66
C ALA A 320 -5.89 -19.92 0.48
N GLN A 321 -6.34 -18.67 0.69
CA GLN A 321 -6.36 -17.66 -0.37
C GLN A 321 -4.97 -17.07 -0.61
N ILE A 322 -4.17 -16.88 0.43
CA ILE A 322 -2.79 -16.41 0.32
C ILE A 322 -1.94 -17.42 -0.46
N LEU A 323 -2.13 -18.73 -0.18
CA LEU A 323 -1.47 -19.81 -0.92
C LEU A 323 -2.00 -19.90 -2.37
N HIS A 324 -3.31 -19.79 -2.57
CA HIS A 324 -3.91 -19.80 -3.90
C HIS A 324 -3.36 -18.69 -4.80
N ASN A 325 -3.22 -17.48 -4.26
CA ASN A 325 -2.66 -16.32 -4.96
C ASN A 325 -1.13 -16.42 -5.17
N ASN A 326 -0.48 -17.49 -4.72
CA ASN A 326 0.98 -17.63 -4.70
C ASN A 326 1.71 -16.47 -4.00
N LEU A 327 1.05 -15.78 -3.06
CA LEU A 327 1.71 -14.77 -2.23
C LEU A 327 2.69 -15.41 -1.25
N ILE A 328 2.37 -16.62 -0.82
CA ILE A 328 3.28 -17.57 -0.19
C ILE A 328 3.23 -18.86 -1.02
N PHE A 329 4.39 -19.41 -1.38
CA PHE A 329 4.49 -20.64 -2.15
C PHE A 329 5.63 -21.51 -1.62
N GLU A 330 5.54 -22.81 -1.87
CA GLU A 330 6.58 -23.78 -1.49
C GLU A 330 7.51 -24.09 -2.67
N GLN A 331 8.81 -24.06 -2.40
CA GLN A 331 9.84 -24.47 -3.33
C GLN A 331 10.95 -25.19 -2.56
N SER A 332 11.25 -26.44 -2.93
CA SER A 332 12.30 -27.26 -2.27
C SER A 332 12.10 -27.34 -0.74
N ASP A 333 10.89 -27.66 -0.30
CA ASP A 333 10.47 -27.77 1.11
C ASP A 333 10.62 -26.48 1.95
N THR A 334 10.77 -25.33 1.27
CA THR A 334 10.86 -24.03 1.93
C THR A 334 9.74 -23.12 1.42
N LYS A 335 9.05 -22.43 2.34
CA LYS A 335 8.10 -21.37 1.98
C LYS A 335 8.85 -20.13 1.52
N ASN A 336 8.30 -19.48 0.52
CA ASN A 336 8.84 -18.24 -0.05
C ASN A 336 7.71 -17.24 -0.27
N ILE A 337 8.04 -15.95 -0.29
CA ILE A 337 7.10 -14.89 -0.63
C ILE A 337 7.12 -14.68 -2.14
N GLY A 338 5.93 -14.70 -2.74
CA GLY A 338 5.73 -14.56 -4.18
C GLY A 338 5.68 -13.11 -4.68
N ARG A 339 5.11 -12.95 -5.86
CA ARG A 339 4.91 -11.64 -6.48
C ARG A 339 3.64 -10.99 -5.96
N PHE A 340 3.63 -9.67 -5.95
CA PHE A 340 2.52 -8.87 -5.45
C PHE A 340 1.60 -8.31 -6.55
N ILE A 341 2.08 -8.35 -7.79
CA ILE A 341 1.36 -7.85 -8.96
C ILE A 341 1.45 -8.93 -10.05
N GLU A 342 0.31 -9.31 -10.60
CA GLU A 342 0.22 -10.28 -11.68
C GLU A 342 -0.06 -9.59 -13.01
N PHE A 343 0.49 -10.15 -14.09
CA PHE A 343 0.35 -9.61 -15.43
C PHE A 343 0.05 -10.70 -16.45
N SER A 344 -0.83 -10.36 -17.39
CA SER A 344 -0.98 -11.11 -18.63
C SER A 344 -1.11 -10.13 -19.80
N THR A 345 -0.63 -10.55 -20.96
CA THR A 345 -0.83 -9.78 -22.21
C THR A 345 -2.11 -10.23 -22.87
N THR A 346 -2.85 -9.29 -23.45
CA THR A 346 -3.98 -9.62 -24.29
C THR A 346 -3.50 -10.33 -25.57
N ASN A 347 -4.16 -11.43 -25.95
CA ASN A 347 -3.84 -12.20 -27.15
C ASN A 347 -4.36 -11.47 -28.40
N ASN A 348 -3.62 -10.50 -28.90
CA ASN A 348 -3.97 -9.81 -30.12
C ASN A 348 -2.87 -9.97 -31.17
N GLU A 349 -3.22 -10.56 -32.30
CA GLU A 349 -2.31 -10.76 -33.44
C GLU A 349 -2.17 -9.49 -34.31
N ASN A 350 -3.15 -8.58 -34.27
CA ASN A 350 -3.16 -7.36 -35.06
C ASN A 350 -2.61 -6.19 -34.25
N ILE A 351 -1.30 -5.98 -34.33
CA ILE A 351 -0.61 -4.90 -33.61
C ILE A 351 -0.58 -3.65 -34.48
N ASN A 352 -1.26 -2.60 -34.05
CA ASN A 352 -1.15 -1.27 -34.61
C ASN A 352 -0.33 -0.39 -33.65
N ILE A 353 0.97 -0.28 -33.87
CA ILE A 353 1.83 0.57 -33.02
C ILE A 353 1.46 2.02 -33.33
N LYS A 354 0.64 2.63 -32.46
CA LYS A 354 0.38 4.07 -32.51
C LYS A 354 1.69 4.82 -32.24
N SER A 355 2.02 5.81 -33.06
CA SER A 355 3.08 6.76 -32.73
C SER A 355 2.60 7.65 -31.60
N TYR A 356 3.29 7.58 -30.47
CA TYR A 356 3.05 8.44 -29.30
C TYR A 356 4.00 9.64 -29.26
N GLU A 357 4.74 9.91 -30.36
CA GLU A 357 5.72 11.00 -30.40
C GLU A 357 5.10 12.36 -30.08
N ARG A 358 5.72 13.10 -29.19
CA ARG A 358 5.25 14.40 -28.72
C ARG A 358 6.44 15.34 -28.44
N ASP A 359 6.22 16.61 -28.71
CA ASP A 359 7.30 17.60 -28.63
C ASP A 359 7.49 18.19 -27.22
N ASN A 360 6.42 18.35 -26.43
CA ASN A 360 6.47 18.98 -25.11
C ASN A 360 5.48 18.33 -24.13
N PHE A 361 5.99 17.94 -22.96
CA PHE A 361 5.19 17.46 -21.83
C PHE A 361 5.49 18.25 -20.57
N SER A 362 4.46 18.46 -19.76
CA SER A 362 4.58 18.94 -18.39
C SER A 362 4.76 17.79 -17.42
N LEU A 363 4.09 16.65 -17.67
CA LEU A 363 4.10 15.46 -16.81
C LEU A 363 4.43 14.19 -17.62
N PRO A 364 5.05 13.17 -17.02
CA PRO A 364 5.63 12.03 -17.75
C PRO A 364 4.63 11.18 -18.52
N LEU A 365 3.38 11.06 -18.05
CA LEU A 365 2.33 10.26 -18.68
C LEU A 365 1.21 11.13 -19.28
N GLU A 366 1.48 12.39 -19.53
CA GLU A 366 0.51 13.28 -20.18
C GLU A 366 0.11 12.71 -21.54
N GLY A 367 -1.19 12.73 -21.81
CA GLY A 367 -1.83 12.28 -23.04
C GLY A 367 -2.31 10.86 -23.06
N PHE A 368 -2.04 10.05 -22.04
CA PHE A 368 -2.79 8.82 -21.79
C PHE A 368 -4.11 9.15 -21.11
N LYS A 369 -5.14 8.33 -21.34
CA LYS A 369 -6.47 8.48 -20.78
C LYS A 369 -6.91 7.23 -20.04
N SER A 370 -7.56 7.40 -18.91
CA SER A 370 -8.14 6.32 -18.11
C SER A 370 -9.61 6.53 -17.85
N LEU A 371 -10.42 5.49 -17.99
CA LEU A 371 -11.75 5.40 -17.40
C LEU A 371 -11.65 4.57 -16.12
N GLU A 372 -12.09 5.13 -14.98
CA GLU A 372 -12.12 4.39 -13.71
C GLU A 372 -13.54 4.22 -13.18
N ILE A 373 -13.83 2.99 -12.72
CA ILE A 373 -15.04 2.64 -11.94
C ILE A 373 -14.57 2.12 -10.61
N THR A 374 -14.23 3.04 -9.71
CA THR A 374 -13.58 2.70 -8.45
C THR A 374 -14.31 3.29 -7.24
N ASN A 375 -14.21 2.59 -6.11
CA ASN A 375 -14.87 2.97 -4.87
C ASN A 375 -13.87 2.98 -3.70
N VAL A 376 -14.16 3.77 -2.69
CA VAL A 376 -13.51 3.88 -1.39
C VAL A 376 -12.06 4.34 -1.50
N ILE A 377 -11.03 3.45 -1.42
CA ILE A 377 -9.62 3.84 -1.33
C ILE A 377 -8.76 3.25 -2.45
N ALA A 378 -8.63 1.93 -2.54
CA ALA A 378 -7.58 1.29 -3.35
C ALA A 378 -7.60 1.71 -4.82
N GLY A 379 -8.77 1.62 -5.48
CA GLY A 379 -8.94 2.07 -6.85
C GLY A 379 -8.75 3.58 -7.02
N PRO A 380 -9.43 4.43 -6.21
CA PRO A 380 -9.22 5.87 -6.25
C PRO A 380 -7.76 6.31 -6.04
N VAL A 381 -6.99 5.63 -5.18
CA VAL A 381 -5.55 5.89 -4.99
C VAL A 381 -4.76 5.62 -6.28
N ALA A 382 -5.03 4.49 -6.95
CA ALA A 382 -4.36 4.18 -8.21
C ALA A 382 -4.63 5.27 -9.26
N GLY A 383 -5.90 5.66 -9.46
CA GLY A 383 -6.27 6.75 -10.36
C GLY A 383 -5.66 8.10 -9.97
N ARG A 384 -5.57 8.40 -8.66
CA ARG A 384 -4.90 9.60 -8.14
C ARG A 384 -3.41 9.64 -8.50
N ILE A 385 -2.69 8.52 -8.35
CA ILE A 385 -1.27 8.43 -8.70
C ILE A 385 -1.10 8.63 -10.21
N LEU A 386 -1.91 7.97 -11.03
CA LEU A 386 -1.89 8.12 -12.48
C LEU A 386 -2.18 9.57 -12.90
N SER A 387 -3.19 10.22 -12.29
CA SER A 387 -3.52 11.62 -12.59
C SER A 387 -2.41 12.60 -12.19
N ASN A 388 -1.71 12.34 -11.08
CA ASN A 388 -0.54 13.13 -10.67
C ASN A 388 0.64 12.99 -11.65
N LEU A 389 0.71 11.88 -12.39
CA LEU A 389 1.72 11.63 -13.43
C LEU A 389 1.31 12.14 -14.81
N GLY A 390 0.10 12.70 -14.95
CA GLY A 390 -0.40 13.33 -16.17
C GLY A 390 -1.43 12.53 -16.96
N VAL A 391 -1.83 11.35 -16.50
CA VAL A 391 -2.93 10.62 -17.14
C VAL A 391 -4.25 11.38 -16.94
N GLU A 392 -5.01 11.61 -18.01
CA GLU A 392 -6.37 12.13 -17.91
C GLU A 392 -7.29 11.04 -17.36
N VAL A 393 -7.65 11.14 -16.08
CA VAL A 393 -8.50 10.16 -15.42
C VAL A 393 -9.94 10.64 -15.41
N ILE A 394 -10.84 9.84 -15.98
CA ILE A 394 -12.30 10.05 -15.97
C ILE A 394 -12.89 9.05 -14.96
N LYS A 395 -13.38 9.55 -13.85
CA LYS A 395 -14.08 8.75 -12.83
C LYS A 395 -15.55 8.65 -13.19
N MET A 396 -16.00 7.44 -13.47
CA MET A 396 -17.41 7.13 -13.74
C MET A 396 -18.08 6.68 -12.44
N GLU A 397 -19.16 7.34 -12.09
CA GLU A 397 -19.94 7.08 -10.87
C GLU A 397 -21.41 6.81 -11.21
N PRO A 398 -22.13 6.03 -10.37
CA PRO A 398 -23.58 5.92 -10.50
C PRO A 398 -24.28 7.26 -10.19
N PRO A 399 -25.57 7.44 -10.55
CA PRO A 399 -26.28 8.70 -10.33
C PRO A 399 -26.34 9.22 -8.90
N PHE A 400 -26.26 8.31 -7.92
CA PHE A 400 -26.22 8.66 -6.49
C PHE A 400 -24.81 8.94 -5.95
N GLY A 401 -23.78 8.86 -6.83
CA GLY A 401 -22.39 9.02 -6.45
C GLY A 401 -21.74 7.76 -5.90
N GLU A 402 -20.44 7.83 -5.66
CA GLU A 402 -19.65 6.78 -5.06
C GLU A 402 -19.90 6.71 -3.54
N ILE A 403 -19.82 5.50 -2.98
CA ILE A 403 -20.13 5.18 -1.58
C ILE A 403 -19.30 5.96 -0.55
N SER A 404 -18.08 6.39 -0.90
CA SER A 404 -17.23 7.18 0.02
C SER A 404 -17.55 8.68 0.09
N ARG A 405 -18.42 9.19 -0.78
CA ARG A 405 -18.78 10.63 -0.75
C ARG A 405 -19.34 11.10 0.59
N PRO A 406 -20.20 10.31 1.29
CA PRO A 406 -20.69 10.65 2.63
C PRO A 406 -19.65 10.56 3.73
N LEU A 407 -18.51 9.87 3.53
CA LEU A 407 -17.46 9.71 4.55
C LEU A 407 -16.71 11.03 4.85
N GLY A 408 -16.88 12.04 4.02
CA GLY A 408 -16.35 13.39 4.23
C GLY A 408 -15.75 13.99 2.97
N VAL A 409 -16.02 15.27 2.77
CA VAL A 409 -15.61 16.01 1.57
C VAL A 409 -14.07 15.96 1.39
N GLY A 410 -13.32 16.21 2.46
CA GLY A 410 -11.86 16.21 2.40
C GLY A 410 -11.27 14.83 2.07
N TYR A 411 -11.87 13.77 2.59
CA TYR A 411 -11.49 12.39 2.29
C TYR A 411 -11.69 12.07 0.80
N PHE A 412 -12.90 12.26 0.28
CA PHE A 412 -13.22 12.02 -1.12
C PHE A 412 -12.36 12.88 -2.06
N GLN A 413 -12.21 14.17 -1.77
CA GLN A 413 -11.41 15.10 -2.59
C GLN A 413 -9.94 14.70 -2.65
N ASN A 414 -9.34 14.27 -1.53
CA ASN A 414 -7.94 13.86 -1.52
C ASN A 414 -7.70 12.60 -2.37
N LEU A 415 -8.62 11.64 -2.31
CA LEU A 415 -8.52 10.40 -3.10
C LEU A 415 -8.81 10.61 -4.59
N ASN A 416 -9.58 11.63 -4.94
CA ASN A 416 -10.08 11.85 -6.30
C ASN A 416 -9.61 13.18 -6.93
N ARG A 417 -8.61 13.84 -6.34
CA ARG A 417 -8.07 15.09 -6.92
C ARG A 417 -7.50 14.84 -8.32
N ASN A 418 -7.55 15.88 -9.16
CA ASN A 418 -7.09 15.90 -10.54
C ASN A 418 -7.87 14.99 -11.51
N LYS A 419 -9.01 14.42 -11.08
CA LYS A 419 -9.86 13.59 -11.94
C LYS A 419 -11.03 14.39 -12.49
N LYS A 420 -11.49 14.02 -13.67
CA LYS A 420 -12.78 14.44 -14.24
C LYS A 420 -13.86 13.45 -13.77
N GLY A 421 -15.04 13.95 -13.42
CA GLY A 421 -16.18 13.13 -13.00
C GLY A 421 -17.25 13.02 -14.08
N ILE A 422 -17.84 11.84 -14.25
CA ILE A 422 -19.03 11.62 -15.05
C ILE A 422 -20.00 10.71 -14.30
N SER A 423 -21.30 11.04 -14.34
CA SER A 423 -22.34 10.21 -13.72
C SER A 423 -23.08 9.43 -14.81
N ILE A 424 -23.07 8.09 -14.74
CA ILE A 424 -23.70 7.20 -15.72
C ILE A 424 -24.43 6.08 -14.98
N ASN A 425 -25.70 5.86 -15.35
CA ASN A 425 -26.47 4.71 -14.87
C ASN A 425 -26.21 3.48 -15.72
N THR A 426 -25.22 2.69 -15.40
CA THR A 426 -24.89 1.44 -16.11
C THR A 426 -25.93 0.32 -15.94
N LYS A 427 -26.99 0.54 -15.15
CA LYS A 427 -28.13 -0.40 -15.08
C LYS A 427 -29.05 -0.26 -16.29
N THR A 428 -29.04 0.89 -16.99
CA THR A 428 -29.80 1.10 -18.23
C THR A 428 -28.96 0.71 -19.45
N GLU A 429 -29.63 0.41 -20.57
CA GLU A 429 -28.98 0.08 -21.83
C GLU A 429 -28.19 1.27 -22.39
N GLU A 430 -28.80 2.45 -22.40
CA GLU A 430 -28.17 3.70 -22.84
C GLU A 430 -26.91 4.03 -22.03
N GLY A 431 -26.96 3.81 -20.71
CA GLY A 431 -25.81 4.04 -19.84
C GLY A 431 -24.65 3.08 -20.15
N ARG A 432 -24.95 1.82 -20.42
CA ARG A 432 -23.93 0.84 -20.85
C ARG A 432 -23.32 1.21 -22.21
N GLU A 433 -24.14 1.61 -23.19
CA GLU A 433 -23.64 2.07 -24.49
C GLU A 433 -22.72 3.29 -24.38
N ILE A 434 -23.04 4.24 -23.50
CA ILE A 434 -22.18 5.42 -23.24
C ILE A 434 -20.87 4.97 -22.64
N ALA A 435 -20.88 4.10 -21.63
CA ALA A 435 -19.67 3.57 -21.00
C ALA A 435 -18.78 2.81 -22.04
N GLN A 436 -19.38 1.98 -22.89
CA GLN A 436 -18.67 1.26 -23.96
C GLN A 436 -18.08 2.22 -25.03
N LYS A 437 -18.74 3.33 -25.32
CA LYS A 437 -18.16 4.36 -26.20
C LYS A 437 -16.94 5.01 -25.58
N LEU A 438 -16.96 5.29 -24.27
CA LEU A 438 -15.79 5.83 -23.56
C LEU A 438 -14.60 4.87 -23.59
N ILE A 439 -14.83 3.55 -23.45
CA ILE A 439 -13.77 2.52 -23.51
C ILE A 439 -12.98 2.55 -24.82
N LYS A 440 -13.62 2.89 -25.94
CA LYS A 440 -12.94 2.97 -27.25
C LYS A 440 -11.92 4.10 -27.33
N ASP A 441 -12.08 5.14 -26.50
CA ASP A 441 -11.30 6.38 -26.54
C ASP A 441 -10.25 6.48 -25.42
N VAL A 442 -10.18 5.49 -24.51
CA VAL A 442 -9.22 5.48 -23.40
C VAL A 442 -8.13 4.41 -23.58
N ASP A 443 -6.99 4.62 -22.93
CA ASP A 443 -5.88 3.67 -22.94
C ASP A 443 -5.95 2.68 -21.77
N ILE A 444 -6.64 3.07 -20.69
CA ILE A 444 -6.65 2.37 -19.41
C ILE A 444 -8.10 2.24 -18.93
N PHE A 445 -8.47 1.05 -18.50
CA PHE A 445 -9.64 0.78 -17.68
C PHE A 445 -9.18 0.35 -16.29
N LEU A 446 -9.67 1.03 -15.25
CA LEU A 446 -9.31 0.79 -13.86
C LEU A 446 -10.57 0.53 -13.03
N GLU A 447 -10.62 -0.60 -12.32
CA GLU A 447 -11.74 -0.94 -11.47
C GLU A 447 -11.30 -1.64 -10.17
N ASN A 448 -12.15 -1.56 -9.12
CA ASN A 448 -12.02 -2.33 -7.89
C ASN A 448 -13.37 -2.88 -7.41
N MET A 449 -14.17 -3.33 -8.33
CA MET A 449 -15.45 -3.98 -8.07
C MET A 449 -15.26 -5.44 -7.64
N ARG A 450 -16.29 -6.03 -7.04
CA ARG A 450 -16.28 -7.47 -6.80
C ARG A 450 -16.24 -8.22 -8.14
N PRO A 451 -15.50 -9.34 -8.24
CA PRO A 451 -15.48 -10.17 -9.43
C PRO A 451 -16.89 -10.47 -9.98
N GLY A 452 -17.05 -10.41 -11.29
CA GLY A 452 -18.33 -10.53 -11.98
C GLY A 452 -19.18 -9.25 -12.03
N ALA A 453 -18.80 -8.17 -11.36
CA ALA A 453 -19.60 -6.94 -11.38
C ALA A 453 -19.39 -6.12 -12.67
N ALA A 454 -18.17 -6.08 -13.19
CA ALA A 454 -17.86 -5.44 -14.47
C ALA A 454 -18.54 -6.17 -15.64
N GLU A 455 -18.55 -7.50 -15.62
CA GLU A 455 -19.20 -8.34 -16.61
C GLU A 455 -20.70 -8.06 -16.69
N ARG A 456 -21.37 -7.91 -15.55
CA ARG A 456 -22.82 -7.60 -15.49
C ARG A 456 -23.21 -6.29 -16.17
N VAL A 457 -22.27 -5.37 -16.29
CA VAL A 457 -22.50 -4.07 -16.93
C VAL A 457 -21.88 -3.97 -18.35
N GLY A 458 -21.37 -5.09 -18.89
CA GLY A 458 -20.78 -5.17 -20.23
C GLY A 458 -19.40 -4.50 -20.33
N LEU A 459 -18.65 -4.52 -19.24
CA LEU A 459 -17.27 -3.99 -19.12
C LEU A 459 -16.30 -5.04 -18.53
N GLY A 460 -16.63 -6.34 -18.69
CA GLY A 460 -15.74 -7.43 -18.34
C GLY A 460 -14.55 -7.52 -19.32
N SER A 461 -13.52 -8.30 -18.98
CA SER A 461 -12.29 -8.40 -19.77
C SER A 461 -12.54 -8.78 -21.24
N ASP A 462 -13.49 -9.68 -21.50
CA ASP A 462 -13.84 -10.07 -22.87
C ASP A 462 -14.52 -8.93 -23.65
N ASP A 463 -15.37 -8.14 -22.99
CA ASP A 463 -16.02 -6.98 -23.60
C ASP A 463 -15.01 -5.88 -23.89
N LEU A 464 -14.12 -5.61 -22.94
CA LEU A 464 -13.02 -4.64 -23.08
C LEU A 464 -12.11 -5.00 -24.24
N ASN A 465 -11.72 -6.27 -24.38
CA ASN A 465 -10.88 -6.77 -25.46
C ASN A 465 -11.55 -6.65 -26.84
N LYS A 466 -12.88 -6.81 -26.91
CA LYS A 466 -13.64 -6.61 -28.16
C LYS A 466 -13.77 -5.13 -28.52
N LEU A 467 -13.98 -4.26 -27.53
CA LEU A 467 -14.17 -2.81 -27.71
C LEU A 467 -12.87 -2.09 -28.02
N ASN A 468 -11.79 -2.46 -27.33
CA ASN A 468 -10.47 -1.85 -27.43
C ASN A 468 -9.37 -2.89 -27.12
N PRO A 469 -8.88 -3.61 -28.12
CA PRO A 469 -7.92 -4.71 -27.95
C PRO A 469 -6.56 -4.30 -27.35
N GLU A 470 -6.23 -3.02 -27.38
CA GLU A 470 -4.99 -2.47 -26.85
C GLU A 470 -5.16 -1.89 -25.43
N ILE A 471 -6.34 -2.05 -24.83
CA ILE A 471 -6.63 -1.45 -23.52
C ILE A 471 -5.79 -2.11 -22.40
N ILE A 472 -5.32 -1.30 -21.49
CA ILE A 472 -4.71 -1.75 -20.25
C ILE A 472 -5.84 -1.91 -19.24
N GLN A 473 -6.03 -3.11 -18.72
CA GLN A 473 -7.05 -3.44 -17.72
C GLN A 473 -6.38 -3.58 -16.38
N THR A 474 -6.75 -2.75 -15.43
CA THR A 474 -6.22 -2.81 -14.05
C THR A 474 -7.34 -3.15 -13.09
N HIS A 475 -7.20 -4.29 -12.42
CA HIS A 475 -8.19 -4.83 -11.50
C HIS A 475 -7.59 -4.90 -10.10
N ILE A 476 -8.34 -4.41 -9.12
CA ILE A 476 -7.96 -4.44 -7.70
C ILE A 476 -9.04 -5.18 -6.93
N ALA A 477 -8.76 -6.41 -6.51
CA ALA A 477 -9.69 -7.20 -5.73
C ALA A 477 -9.34 -7.16 -4.23
N ALA A 478 -10.27 -7.55 -3.37
CA ALA A 478 -9.95 -7.71 -1.95
C ALA A 478 -9.04 -8.93 -1.73
N TYR A 479 -9.43 -10.06 -2.31
CA TYR A 479 -8.77 -11.35 -2.08
C TYR A 479 -8.00 -11.88 -3.29
N GLY A 480 -8.34 -11.46 -4.49
CA GLY A 480 -7.90 -11.99 -5.78
C GLY A 480 -9.08 -12.13 -6.73
N HIS A 481 -8.83 -12.51 -7.97
CA HIS A 481 -9.87 -12.65 -9.01
C HIS A 481 -10.52 -14.04 -9.01
N ASP A 482 -9.93 -14.99 -8.30
CA ASP A 482 -10.41 -16.36 -8.13
C ASP A 482 -9.97 -16.90 -6.76
N GLY A 483 -10.23 -18.19 -6.50
CA GLY A 483 -9.86 -18.82 -5.24
C GLY A 483 -11.00 -18.90 -4.22
N PRO A 484 -10.71 -19.44 -3.04
CA PRO A 484 -11.74 -19.79 -2.05
C PRO A 484 -12.54 -18.61 -1.49
N TYR A 485 -11.96 -17.39 -1.49
CA TYR A 485 -12.61 -16.22 -0.89
C TYR A 485 -13.19 -15.23 -1.91
N VAL A 486 -13.16 -15.55 -3.20
CA VAL A 486 -13.55 -14.63 -4.28
C VAL A 486 -14.96 -14.03 -4.13
N HIS A 487 -15.90 -14.77 -3.53
CA HIS A 487 -17.29 -14.34 -3.36
C HIS A 487 -17.53 -13.59 -2.05
N ARG A 488 -16.58 -13.63 -1.09
CA ARG A 488 -16.72 -12.95 0.19
C ARG A 488 -16.67 -11.44 0.05
N PRO A 489 -17.44 -10.68 0.85
CA PRO A 489 -17.25 -9.25 0.95
C PRO A 489 -15.89 -8.96 1.60
N GLY A 490 -15.03 -8.20 0.91
CA GLY A 490 -13.68 -7.90 1.37
C GLY A 490 -13.41 -6.40 1.43
N LEU A 491 -12.75 -5.98 2.50
CA LEU A 491 -12.37 -4.60 2.81
C LEU A 491 -11.01 -4.61 3.50
N ASP A 492 -10.37 -3.45 3.60
CA ASP A 492 -9.07 -3.27 4.26
C ASP A 492 -8.96 -3.95 5.65
N PRO A 493 -9.92 -3.81 6.60
CA PRO A 493 -9.81 -4.48 7.88
C PRO A 493 -9.70 -6.00 7.79
N ILE A 494 -10.40 -6.60 6.82
CA ILE A 494 -10.37 -8.04 6.58
C ILE A 494 -9.01 -8.46 6.03
N ALA A 495 -8.45 -7.71 5.08
CA ALA A 495 -7.12 -7.98 4.59
C ALA A 495 -6.05 -7.79 5.68
N GLN A 496 -6.19 -6.78 6.56
CA GLN A 496 -5.34 -6.61 7.74
C GLN A 496 -5.39 -7.83 8.67
N SER A 497 -6.60 -8.38 8.92
CA SER A 497 -6.77 -9.52 9.82
C SER A 497 -6.18 -10.81 9.24
N ILE A 498 -6.38 -11.08 7.94
CA ILE A 498 -5.86 -12.28 7.25
C ILE A 498 -4.32 -12.24 7.14
N THR A 499 -3.75 -11.06 6.88
CA THR A 499 -2.30 -10.93 6.67
C THR A 499 -1.49 -10.72 7.95
N GLY A 500 -2.13 -10.81 9.12
CA GLY A 500 -1.49 -10.72 10.43
C GLY A 500 -1.09 -9.30 10.86
N LEU A 501 -1.45 -8.26 10.10
CA LEU A 501 -1.08 -6.86 10.43
C LEU A 501 -1.61 -6.46 11.80
N GLN A 502 -2.86 -6.79 12.11
CA GLN A 502 -3.50 -6.40 13.38
C GLN A 502 -2.89 -7.10 14.59
N ALA A 503 -2.55 -8.38 14.47
CA ALA A 503 -1.92 -9.15 15.53
C ALA A 503 -0.51 -8.62 15.83
N ILE A 504 0.28 -8.31 14.80
CA ILE A 504 1.61 -7.72 14.93
C ILE A 504 1.54 -6.34 15.59
N GLN A 505 0.59 -5.49 15.15
CA GLN A 505 0.39 -4.16 15.75
C GLN A 505 -0.05 -4.26 17.22
N GLY A 506 -0.78 -5.32 17.60
CA GLY A 506 -1.20 -5.59 18.97
C GLY A 506 -0.10 -6.10 19.89
N GLY A 507 1.06 -6.48 19.34
CA GLY A 507 2.23 -6.89 20.14
C GLY A 507 2.06 -8.18 20.92
N GLY A 508 1.32 -9.16 20.39
CA GLY A 508 1.06 -10.45 21.04
C GLY A 508 -0.02 -10.40 22.14
N LYS A 509 -0.69 -9.26 22.29
CA LYS A 509 -1.88 -9.05 23.14
C LYS A 509 -3.13 -8.88 22.27
N ALA A 510 -4.09 -8.07 22.71
CA ALA A 510 -5.26 -7.75 21.90
C ALA A 510 -4.82 -7.13 20.55
N PRO A 511 -5.30 -7.64 19.40
CA PRO A 511 -4.94 -7.13 18.10
C PRO A 511 -5.43 -5.69 17.93
N VAL A 512 -4.72 -4.96 17.09
CA VAL A 512 -4.94 -3.54 16.90
C VAL A 512 -5.31 -3.25 15.46
N PHE A 513 -6.50 -2.68 15.24
CA PHE A 513 -7.01 -2.30 13.94
C PHE A 513 -6.50 -0.92 13.50
N LEU A 514 -5.87 -0.85 12.33
CA LEU A 514 -5.31 0.39 11.76
C LEU A 514 -6.33 1.09 10.83
N GLY A 515 -7.52 1.39 11.37
CA GLY A 515 -8.66 1.86 10.56
C GLY A 515 -8.43 3.17 9.83
N MET A 516 -7.79 4.13 10.48
CA MET A 516 -7.52 5.45 9.89
C MET A 516 -6.44 5.40 8.81
N LEU A 517 -5.54 4.43 8.89
CA LEU A 517 -4.44 4.26 7.97
C LEU A 517 -4.85 3.50 6.71
N ALA A 518 -5.77 2.53 6.82
CA ALA A 518 -6.18 1.63 5.73
C ALA A 518 -4.99 1.08 4.91
N PRO A 519 -3.99 0.44 5.57
CA PRO A 519 -2.67 0.22 4.97
C PRO A 519 -2.72 -0.73 3.78
N THR A 520 -3.61 -1.72 3.76
CA THR A 520 -3.71 -2.67 2.65
C THR A 520 -4.32 -2.04 1.41
N ASP A 521 -5.33 -1.17 1.57
CA ASP A 521 -5.95 -0.42 0.49
C ASP A 521 -4.95 0.52 -0.21
N PHE A 522 -4.22 1.34 0.57
CA PHE A 522 -3.25 2.28 0.00
C PHE A 522 -2.09 1.57 -0.69
N THR A 523 -1.61 0.47 -0.10
CA THR A 523 -0.52 -0.32 -0.69
C THR A 523 -0.98 -0.98 -2.00
N ALA A 524 -2.16 -1.61 -2.01
CA ALA A 524 -2.72 -2.22 -3.22
C ALA A 524 -2.98 -1.18 -4.32
N GLY A 525 -3.52 -0.02 -3.97
CA GLY A 525 -3.72 1.08 -4.91
C GLY A 525 -2.41 1.61 -5.51
N GLY A 526 -1.36 1.72 -4.68
CA GLY A 526 -0.01 2.07 -5.15
C GLY A 526 0.57 1.02 -6.12
N MET A 527 0.44 -0.26 -5.78
CA MET A 527 0.86 -1.37 -6.65
C MET A 527 0.07 -1.43 -7.96
N ALA A 528 -1.23 -1.16 -7.91
CA ALA A 528 -2.06 -1.07 -9.10
C ALA A 528 -1.60 0.04 -10.05
N ALA A 529 -1.27 1.22 -9.52
CA ALA A 529 -0.71 2.31 -10.33
C ALA A 529 0.62 1.90 -10.96
N LEU A 530 1.54 1.28 -10.18
CA LEU A 530 2.82 0.77 -10.68
C LEU A 530 2.61 -0.25 -11.80
N GLY A 531 1.71 -1.22 -11.61
CA GLY A 531 1.37 -2.21 -12.62
C GLY A 531 0.76 -1.59 -13.88
N THR A 532 -0.11 -0.58 -13.72
CA THR A 532 -0.70 0.17 -14.85
C THR A 532 0.40 0.87 -15.67
N VAL A 533 1.39 1.49 -15.00
CA VAL A 533 2.52 2.12 -15.71
C VAL A 533 3.36 1.10 -16.46
N LEU A 534 3.54 -0.11 -15.93
CA LEU A 534 4.17 -1.20 -16.68
C LEU A 534 3.33 -1.61 -17.91
N GLY A 535 2.00 -1.64 -17.78
CA GLY A 535 1.08 -1.84 -18.90
C GLY A 535 1.23 -0.75 -19.98
N ILE A 536 1.37 0.53 -19.57
CA ILE A 536 1.65 1.63 -20.51
C ILE A 536 3.00 1.42 -21.22
N TYR A 537 4.04 1.01 -20.48
CA TYR A 537 5.34 0.67 -21.09
C TYR A 537 5.19 -0.42 -22.17
N ASN A 538 4.47 -1.49 -21.87
CA ASN A 538 4.23 -2.58 -22.82
C ASN A 538 3.44 -2.10 -24.05
N LYS A 539 2.40 -1.29 -23.85
CA LYS A 539 1.60 -0.70 -24.94
C LYS A 539 2.46 0.18 -25.84
N VAL A 540 3.29 1.06 -25.28
CA VAL A 540 4.18 1.93 -26.05
C VAL A 540 5.23 1.12 -26.82
N LYS A 541 5.80 0.10 -26.17
CA LYS A 541 6.87 -0.73 -26.76
C LYS A 541 6.35 -1.72 -27.82
N CYS A 542 5.24 -2.36 -27.56
CA CYS A 542 4.77 -3.52 -28.32
C CYS A 542 3.38 -3.34 -28.94
N GLY A 543 2.65 -2.26 -28.66
CA GLY A 543 1.28 -2.04 -29.12
C GLY A 543 0.25 -2.98 -28.48
N LYS A 544 0.58 -3.68 -27.38
CA LYS A 544 -0.26 -4.70 -26.76
C LYS A 544 -0.94 -4.21 -25.51
N GLY A 545 -2.21 -4.54 -25.32
CA GLY A 545 -2.91 -4.40 -24.07
C GLY A 545 -2.32 -5.32 -22.99
N THR A 546 -2.59 -5.00 -21.75
CA THR A 546 -2.08 -5.73 -20.58
C THR A 546 -3.17 -5.81 -19.53
N VAL A 547 -3.37 -6.98 -18.95
CA VAL A 547 -4.20 -7.17 -17.75
C VAL A 547 -3.27 -7.14 -16.54
N VAL A 548 -3.60 -6.30 -15.58
CA VAL A 548 -2.87 -6.07 -14.33
C VAL A 548 -3.79 -6.42 -13.18
N ASN A 549 -3.37 -7.38 -12.36
CA ASN A 549 -4.13 -7.82 -11.19
C ASN A 549 -3.33 -7.57 -9.92
N THR A 550 -3.96 -6.99 -8.92
CA THR A 550 -3.46 -6.92 -7.55
C THR A 550 -4.61 -7.03 -6.56
N ASN A 551 -4.30 -7.20 -5.29
CA ASN A 551 -5.31 -7.38 -4.25
C ASN A 551 -4.83 -6.84 -2.90
N LEU A 552 -5.76 -6.70 -1.95
CA LEU A 552 -5.45 -6.15 -0.64
C LEU A 552 -4.54 -7.10 0.18
N LEU A 553 -4.66 -8.42 -0.02
CA LEU A 553 -3.78 -9.39 0.65
C LEU A 553 -2.33 -9.18 0.22
N SER A 554 -2.08 -8.92 -1.08
CA SER A 554 -0.75 -8.56 -1.60
C SER A 554 -0.17 -7.35 -0.86
N GLY A 555 -1.00 -6.33 -0.60
CA GLY A 555 -0.62 -5.15 0.18
C GLY A 555 -0.21 -5.48 1.60
N GLY A 556 -0.98 -6.33 2.28
CA GLY A 556 -0.69 -6.75 3.64
C GLY A 556 0.58 -7.63 3.75
N ILE A 557 0.75 -8.58 2.84
CA ILE A 557 1.96 -9.43 2.80
C ILE A 557 3.21 -8.59 2.49
N LEU A 558 3.12 -7.60 1.58
CA LEU A 558 4.24 -6.69 1.32
C LEU A 558 4.65 -5.89 2.56
N LEU A 559 3.69 -5.34 3.31
CA LEU A 559 3.95 -4.60 4.54
C LEU A 559 4.55 -5.47 5.67
N ASN A 560 4.22 -6.74 5.71
CA ASN A 560 4.77 -7.71 6.65
C ASN A 560 5.95 -8.52 6.10
N GLY A 561 6.38 -8.28 4.88
CA GLY A 561 7.29 -9.15 4.13
C GLY A 561 8.57 -9.52 4.88
N GLU A 562 9.20 -8.56 5.58
CA GLU A 562 10.39 -8.84 6.37
C GLU A 562 10.09 -9.75 7.57
N LYS A 563 9.01 -9.48 8.31
CA LYS A 563 8.62 -10.27 9.48
C LYS A 563 8.24 -11.70 9.07
N ILE A 564 7.53 -11.83 7.95
CA ILE A 564 7.19 -13.12 7.35
C ILE A 564 8.46 -13.86 6.90
N SER A 565 9.39 -13.16 6.22
CA SER A 565 10.65 -13.75 5.78
C SER A 565 11.50 -14.22 6.96
N ASN A 566 11.61 -13.44 8.03
CA ASN A 566 12.33 -13.81 9.24
C ASN A 566 11.68 -15.02 9.93
N TYR A 567 10.35 -15.06 10.00
CA TYR A 567 9.63 -16.19 10.54
C TYR A 567 9.87 -17.48 9.71
N ILE A 568 9.77 -17.40 8.39
CA ILE A 568 9.98 -18.54 7.49
C ILE A 568 11.43 -19.07 7.58
N ASN A 569 12.42 -18.17 7.53
CA ASN A 569 13.83 -18.57 7.41
C ASN A 569 14.50 -18.87 8.76
N HIS A 570 14.06 -18.24 9.84
CA HIS A 570 14.75 -18.28 11.14
C HIS A 570 13.82 -18.67 12.29
N ASN A 571 12.53 -18.88 12.05
CA ASN A 571 11.50 -19.08 13.08
C ASN A 571 11.50 -17.95 14.13
N GLU A 572 11.86 -16.72 13.69
CA GLU A 572 11.88 -15.54 14.54
C GLU A 572 10.49 -14.90 14.58
N LEU A 573 9.91 -14.82 15.78
CA LEU A 573 8.71 -14.01 16.00
C LEU A 573 9.04 -12.52 15.88
N PRO A 574 8.10 -11.68 15.41
CA PRO A 574 8.31 -10.24 15.36
C PRO A 574 8.63 -9.69 16.75
N THR A 575 9.50 -8.68 16.81
CA THR A 575 9.65 -7.87 18.01
C THR A 575 8.29 -7.27 18.38
N PHE A 576 7.91 -7.39 19.66
CA PHE A 576 6.63 -6.87 20.11
C PHE A 576 6.70 -5.40 20.48
N ILE A 577 5.62 -4.68 20.21
CA ILE A 577 5.40 -3.34 20.73
C ILE A 577 5.25 -3.40 22.26
N ASN A 578 5.70 -2.38 22.98
CA ASN A 578 5.57 -2.31 24.43
C ASN A 578 4.10 -2.10 24.88
N GLU A 579 3.81 -2.26 26.17
CA GLU A 579 2.44 -2.18 26.72
C GLU A 579 1.75 -0.83 26.47
N ASN A 580 2.51 0.26 26.44
CA ASN A 580 1.98 1.60 26.16
C ASN A 580 1.81 1.88 24.65
N GLN A 581 2.17 0.92 23.80
CA GLN A 581 2.13 1.04 22.33
C GLN A 581 2.92 2.25 21.79
N ASN A 582 3.92 2.72 22.48
CA ASN A 582 4.70 3.90 22.10
C ASN A 582 6.12 3.60 21.63
N GLY A 583 6.48 2.31 21.51
CA GLY A 583 7.79 1.85 21.04
C GLY A 583 8.00 0.36 21.23
N ILE A 584 9.20 -0.13 20.90
CA ILE A 584 9.58 -1.54 21.00
C ILE A 584 10.61 -1.80 22.11
N HIS A 585 11.42 -0.82 22.47
CA HIS A 585 12.35 -0.84 23.61
C HIS A 585 12.74 0.59 24.00
N GLU A 586 13.52 0.78 25.07
CA GLU A 586 13.89 2.07 25.66
C GLU A 586 14.59 3.02 24.66
N PHE A 587 15.29 2.50 23.68
CA PHE A 587 16.03 3.28 22.68
C PHE A 587 15.28 3.43 21.33
N ASN A 588 14.06 2.95 21.25
CA ASN A 588 13.21 3.10 20.08
C ASN A 588 11.74 3.27 20.54
N ARG A 589 11.41 4.46 21.03
CA ARG A 589 10.09 4.79 21.53
C ARG A 589 9.85 6.29 21.69
N ALA A 590 8.56 6.65 21.83
CA ALA A 590 8.16 8.00 22.23
C ALA A 590 8.22 8.17 23.76
N TYR A 591 8.68 9.34 24.21
CA TYR A 591 8.73 9.78 25.59
C TYR A 591 7.95 11.06 25.76
N GLU A 592 7.18 11.14 26.85
CA GLU A 592 6.51 12.37 27.26
C GLU A 592 7.52 13.35 27.85
N THR A 593 7.40 14.61 27.47
CA THR A 593 8.18 15.72 28.01
C THR A 593 7.27 16.69 28.72
N LYS A 594 7.83 17.70 29.37
CA LYS A 594 7.06 18.72 30.12
C LYS A 594 5.99 19.42 29.24
N ASP A 595 6.24 19.54 27.94
CA ASP A 595 5.46 20.36 27.02
C ASP A 595 5.04 19.62 25.74
N GLY A 596 5.26 18.29 25.67
CA GLY A 596 4.89 17.50 24.51
C GLY A 596 5.49 16.11 24.51
N TRP A 597 5.89 15.66 23.32
CA TRP A 597 6.44 14.33 23.10
C TRP A 597 7.71 14.41 22.26
N ILE A 598 8.69 13.57 22.56
CA ILE A 598 9.90 13.35 21.77
C ILE A 598 9.98 11.88 21.38
N TYR A 599 10.35 11.60 20.13
CA TYR A 599 10.67 10.25 19.70
C TYR A 599 12.17 10.04 19.71
N PHE A 600 12.61 8.97 20.37
CA PHE A 600 14.01 8.60 20.47
C PHE A 600 14.28 7.31 19.70
N TYR A 601 15.32 7.31 18.87
CA TYR A 601 15.76 6.15 18.11
C TYR A 601 17.28 5.98 18.22
N CYS A 602 17.73 4.76 18.58
CA CYS A 602 19.12 4.37 18.56
C CYS A 602 19.23 2.92 18.07
N LYS A 603 20.01 2.70 17.02
CA LYS A 603 20.14 1.40 16.35
C LYS A 603 21.05 0.43 17.11
N ASN A 604 22.08 0.91 17.80
CA ASN A 604 23.08 0.09 18.48
C ASN A 604 22.91 0.14 19.99
N LEU A 605 22.94 -1.05 20.62
CA LEU A 605 22.84 -1.23 22.07
C LEU A 605 24.08 -0.76 22.87
N ASP A 606 25.05 -0.10 22.28
CA ASP A 606 26.03 0.75 22.98
C ASP A 606 25.41 1.97 23.66
N ALA A 607 24.14 1.85 23.85
CA ALA A 607 23.25 2.76 24.52
C ALA A 607 23.71 3.12 25.93
N LYS A 608 24.45 2.27 26.65
CA LYS A 608 25.03 2.63 27.96
C LYS A 608 25.98 3.80 27.84
N GLU A 609 26.77 3.90 26.78
CA GLU A 609 27.66 5.04 26.55
C GLU A 609 26.89 6.31 26.18
N ILE A 610 25.86 6.17 25.33
CA ILE A 610 25.00 7.30 24.94
C ILE A 610 24.21 7.80 26.13
N PHE A 611 23.64 6.91 26.96
CA PHE A 611 22.95 7.29 28.21
C PHE A 611 23.91 7.90 29.23
N SER A 612 25.10 7.37 29.36
CA SER A 612 26.14 7.97 30.24
C SER A 612 26.49 9.38 29.74
N ALA A 613 26.66 9.59 28.46
CA ALA A 613 26.91 10.91 27.87
C ALA A 613 25.72 11.87 28.03
N PHE A 614 24.48 11.35 27.88
CA PHE A 614 23.25 12.12 28.04
C PHE A 614 23.02 12.51 29.51
N ASN A 615 23.17 11.58 30.45
CA ASN A 615 23.10 11.83 31.90
C ASN A 615 24.14 12.85 32.34
N ASN A 616 25.37 12.73 31.83
CA ASN A 616 26.44 13.67 32.15
C ASN A 616 26.20 15.08 31.57
N LYS A 617 25.54 15.19 30.42
CA LYS A 617 25.31 16.47 29.75
C LYS A 617 24.05 17.20 30.25
N PHE A 618 23.02 16.46 30.63
CA PHE A 618 21.69 17.00 30.95
C PHE A 618 21.30 16.81 32.43
N ASN A 619 22.14 16.17 33.23
CA ASN A 619 21.90 15.93 34.67
C ASN A 619 20.56 15.21 34.96
N VAL A 620 20.20 14.26 34.12
CA VAL A 620 18.96 13.48 34.22
C VAL A 620 19.32 12.09 34.71
N SER A 621 18.77 11.69 35.84
CA SER A 621 18.78 10.28 36.27
C SER A 621 17.56 9.59 35.66
N ILE A 622 17.78 8.69 34.73
CA ILE A 622 16.77 7.80 34.16
C ILE A 622 16.82 6.46 34.86
#